data_4208b346ba0e2c562e1b8c8b6c7ed453
#
_entry.id   4208b346ba0e2c562e1b8c8b6c7ed453
#
_cell.length_a   1.000
_cell.length_b   1.000
_cell.length_c   1.000
_cell.angle_alpha   90.00
_cell.angle_beta   90.00
_cell.angle_gamma   90.00
#
_symmetry.space_group_name_H-M   'P 1'
#
loop_
_entity.id
_entity.type
_entity.pdbx_description
1 polymer ?
#
loop_
_entity_poly.entity_id
_entity_poly.type
_entity_poly.pdbx_seq_one_letter_code
_entity_poly.pdbx_strand_id
1 'polypeptide(L)'
;MSQVSENDIHEIVKRIVRQTLGAESSATPSQVETPKSPSLIPVASGNSTPPQENRLVVAIGTDHGGVELKKILIKEISDMGFEVADCGTDTTDPVDYPDIAFAVATLVAQGKAWRGVVIDGAGIGSCMAANKVP
;
A
#
# COMPACT_ATOMS: atom_id res chain seq x y z
N MET A 1 8.03 4.94 -33.85
CA MET A 1 7.80 4.44 -32.47
C MET A 1 7.92 5.64 -31.55
N SER A 2 6.81 6.14 -31.04
CA SER A 2 6.79 7.31 -30.15
C SER A 2 7.38 6.89 -28.79
N GLN A 3 8.48 7.53 -28.40
CA GLN A 3 9.02 7.36 -27.06
C GLN A 3 8.04 8.01 -26.07
N VAL A 4 7.51 7.22 -25.16
CA VAL A 4 6.72 7.73 -24.04
C VAL A 4 7.65 8.53 -23.17
N SER A 5 7.34 9.79 -22.93
CA SER A 5 8.15 10.68 -22.08
C SER A 5 8.01 10.26 -20.60
N GLU A 6 9.06 10.49 -19.83
CA GLU A 6 9.04 10.26 -18.37
C GLU A 6 7.88 11.02 -17.69
N ASN A 7 7.57 12.21 -18.19
CA ASN A 7 6.41 12.98 -17.72
C ASN A 7 5.06 12.31 -18.05
N ASP A 8 4.96 11.63 -19.19
CA ASP A 8 3.74 10.91 -19.56
C ASP A 8 3.51 9.71 -18.62
N ILE A 9 4.60 9.04 -18.24
CA ILE A 9 4.54 7.93 -17.26
C ILE A 9 4.08 8.46 -15.91
N HIS A 10 4.63 9.56 -15.42
CA HIS A 10 4.21 10.19 -14.16
C HIS A 10 2.73 10.57 -14.14
N GLU A 11 2.23 11.17 -15.22
CA GLU A 11 0.81 11.55 -15.30
C GLU A 11 -0.12 10.33 -15.35
N ILE A 12 0.26 9.27 -16.08
CA ILE A 12 -0.49 8.01 -16.13
C ILE A 12 -0.51 7.36 -14.73
N VAL A 13 0.63 7.29 -14.06
CA VAL A 13 0.75 6.74 -12.70
C VAL A 13 -0.11 7.51 -11.72
N LYS A 14 -0.01 8.85 -11.69
CA LYS A 14 -0.85 9.70 -10.83
C LYS A 14 -2.35 9.49 -11.07
N ARG A 15 -2.75 9.37 -12.34
CA ARG A 15 -4.16 9.15 -12.69
C ARG A 15 -4.66 7.79 -12.21
N ILE A 16 -3.89 6.72 -12.43
CA ILE A 16 -4.25 5.37 -12.00
C ILE A 16 -4.32 5.28 -10.47
N VAL A 17 -3.31 5.82 -9.77
CA VAL A 17 -3.26 5.79 -8.30
C VAL A 17 -4.42 6.58 -7.70
N ARG A 18 -4.73 7.78 -8.21
CA ARG A 18 -5.90 8.56 -7.77
C ARG A 18 -7.22 7.84 -8.03
N GLN A 19 -7.34 7.16 -9.17
CA GLN A 19 -8.55 6.41 -9.51
C GLN A 19 -8.74 5.19 -8.61
N THR A 20 -7.65 4.53 -8.22
CA THR A 20 -7.68 3.31 -7.41
C THR A 20 -7.82 3.62 -5.91
N LEU A 21 -7.16 4.68 -5.43
CA LEU A 21 -7.14 5.06 -4.02
C LEU A 21 -8.20 6.12 -3.65
N GLY A 22 -8.72 6.87 -4.63
CA GLY A 22 -9.67 7.97 -4.41
C GLY A 22 -11.15 7.61 -4.55
N ALA A 23 -11.51 6.37 -4.87
CA ALA A 23 -12.88 6.01 -5.25
C ALA A 23 -13.83 5.67 -4.07
N GLU A 24 -13.41 5.81 -2.82
CA GLU A 24 -14.28 5.51 -1.68
C GLU A 24 -14.24 6.60 -0.60
N SER A 25 -14.82 7.75 -0.88
CA SER A 25 -15.25 8.69 0.16
C SER A 25 -16.70 9.11 -0.06
N SER A 26 -17.64 8.18 0.04
CA SER A 26 -19.04 8.47 0.33
C SER A 26 -19.77 7.21 0.84
N ALA A 27 -19.48 6.81 2.07
CA ALA A 27 -20.40 5.97 2.84
C ALA A 27 -20.49 6.56 4.24
N THR A 28 -21.63 7.20 4.50
CA THR A 28 -22.07 7.73 5.80
C THR A 28 -22.16 6.56 6.80
N PRO A 29 -21.51 6.63 7.98
CA PRO A 29 -21.71 5.61 9.01
C PRO A 29 -23.01 5.86 9.74
N SER A 30 -23.91 4.89 9.68
CA SER A 30 -25.05 4.81 10.60
C SER A 30 -24.53 4.53 12.01
N GLN A 31 -25.00 5.35 12.94
CA GLN A 31 -24.75 5.25 14.37
C GLN A 31 -25.30 3.93 14.92
N VAL A 32 -24.48 3.20 15.63
CA VAL A 32 -24.93 2.17 16.60
C VAL A 32 -24.38 2.56 17.96
N GLU A 33 -25.32 2.65 18.89
CA GLU A 33 -25.15 3.11 20.27
C GLU A 33 -24.27 2.19 21.11
N THR A 34 -23.56 2.81 22.06
CA THR A 34 -22.65 2.22 23.04
C THR A 34 -23.41 1.66 24.25
N PRO A 35 -22.89 0.68 24.96
CA PRO A 35 -23.08 0.57 26.40
C PRO A 35 -21.81 0.92 27.19
N LYS A 36 -22.09 1.60 28.31
CA LYS A 36 -21.21 2.24 29.28
C LYS A 36 -20.14 1.35 29.93
N SER A 37 -19.06 2.05 30.26
CA SER A 37 -17.90 1.82 31.16
C SER A 37 -18.09 0.94 32.42
N PRO A 38 -16.95 0.52 33.00
CA PRO A 38 -16.43 1.30 34.14
C PRO A 38 -14.91 1.60 34.14
N SER A 39 -14.63 2.65 34.88
CA SER A 39 -13.40 3.38 35.11
C SER A 39 -12.30 2.64 35.87
N LEU A 40 -11.11 3.27 35.82
CA LEU A 40 -9.93 3.29 36.71
C LEU A 40 -8.72 2.53 36.12
N ILE A 41 -7.48 3.04 36.05
CA ILE A 41 -6.69 3.99 36.87
C ILE A 41 -5.56 4.55 35.98
N PRO A 42 -4.94 5.74 36.26
CA PRO A 42 -3.87 6.32 35.47
C PRO A 42 -2.49 5.79 35.88
N VAL A 43 -1.68 5.42 34.90
CA VAL A 43 -0.23 5.32 35.10
C VAL A 43 0.44 6.24 34.09
N ALA A 44 0.97 7.33 34.60
CA ALA A 44 1.85 8.23 33.91
C ALA A 44 3.21 7.53 33.69
N SER A 45 3.66 7.49 32.44
CA SER A 45 5.07 7.64 32.14
C SER A 45 5.24 8.11 30.72
N GLY A 46 5.87 9.27 30.58
CA GLY A 46 5.96 10.01 29.34
C GLY A 46 6.86 9.34 28.31
N ASN A 47 6.36 9.33 27.13
CA ASN A 47 7.10 9.58 25.91
C ASN A 47 6.09 10.17 24.91
N SER A 48 6.13 11.47 24.77
CA SER A 48 5.33 12.18 23.79
C SER A 48 5.89 11.91 22.40
N THR A 49 5.50 10.77 21.84
CA THR A 49 5.48 10.59 20.39
C THR A 49 4.32 11.47 19.90
N PRO A 50 4.53 12.34 18.89
CA PRO A 50 3.43 13.11 18.33
C PRO A 50 2.31 12.16 17.89
N PRO A 51 1.02 12.57 17.93
CA PRO A 51 -0.09 11.73 17.51
C PRO A 51 0.23 11.20 16.11
N GLN A 52 0.40 9.89 15.97
CA GLN A 52 0.40 9.27 14.66
C GLN A 52 -1.00 9.52 14.10
N GLU A 53 -1.09 10.48 13.21
CA GLU A 53 -2.23 10.57 12.30
C GLU A 53 -2.40 9.16 11.72
N ASN A 54 -3.61 8.64 11.78
CA ASN A 54 -3.96 7.28 11.35
C ASN A 54 -3.82 7.19 9.82
N ARG A 55 -2.56 7.20 9.34
CA ARG A 55 -2.24 7.13 7.92
C ARG A 55 -2.54 5.73 7.41
N LEU A 56 -3.29 5.66 6.33
CA LEU A 56 -3.54 4.40 5.66
C LEU A 56 -2.23 3.87 5.04
N VAL A 57 -1.94 2.61 5.29
CA VAL A 57 -0.74 1.94 4.77
C VAL A 57 -1.04 1.31 3.42
N VAL A 58 -0.17 1.55 2.43
CA VAL A 58 -0.18 0.86 1.14
C VAL A 58 1.02 -0.08 1.09
N ALA A 59 0.77 -1.38 0.96
CA ALA A 59 1.83 -2.34 0.73
C ALA A 59 2.23 -2.33 -0.75
N ILE A 60 3.52 -2.30 -1.04
CA ILE A 60 4.03 -2.35 -2.42
C ILE A 60 5.10 -3.42 -2.55
N GLY A 61 5.12 -4.13 -3.67
CA GLY A 61 6.14 -5.12 -3.95
C GLY A 61 6.41 -5.24 -5.44
N THR A 62 7.64 -5.56 -5.79
CA THR A 62 8.06 -5.80 -7.16
C THR A 62 9.13 -6.88 -7.22
N ASP A 63 9.19 -7.59 -8.34
CA ASP A 63 10.34 -8.37 -8.73
C ASP A 63 11.50 -7.47 -9.24
N HIS A 64 12.56 -8.09 -9.72
CA HIS A 64 13.75 -7.39 -10.23
C HIS A 64 13.46 -6.49 -11.45
N GLY A 65 12.38 -6.74 -12.20
CA GLY A 65 12.04 -5.98 -13.41
C GLY A 65 11.33 -4.67 -13.13
N GLY A 66 10.72 -4.50 -11.94
CA GLY A 66 9.91 -3.32 -11.60
C GLY A 66 10.55 -2.34 -10.62
N VAL A 67 11.83 -2.50 -10.27
CA VAL A 67 12.50 -1.74 -9.20
C VAL A 67 12.42 -0.23 -9.42
N GLU A 68 12.68 0.25 -10.62
CA GLU A 68 12.64 1.69 -10.92
C GLU A 68 11.20 2.23 -10.82
N LEU A 69 10.21 1.50 -11.33
CA LEU A 69 8.80 1.89 -11.22
C LEU A 69 8.35 1.89 -9.75
N LYS A 70 8.80 0.93 -8.95
CA LYS A 70 8.52 0.87 -7.51
C LYS A 70 8.99 2.15 -6.80
N LYS A 71 10.22 2.61 -7.08
CA LYS A 71 10.77 3.85 -6.48
C LYS A 71 9.90 5.07 -6.80
N ILE A 72 9.45 5.19 -8.05
CA ILE A 72 8.56 6.27 -8.46
C ILE A 72 7.23 6.18 -7.71
N LEU A 73 6.62 5.00 -7.66
CA LEU A 73 5.34 4.78 -7.00
C LEU A 73 5.39 5.03 -5.49
N ILE A 74 6.46 4.59 -4.81
CA ILE A 74 6.65 4.86 -3.37
C ILE A 74 6.62 6.36 -3.12
N LYS A 75 7.35 7.14 -3.94
CA LYS A 75 7.36 8.60 -3.80
C LYS A 75 5.96 9.19 -4.02
N GLU A 76 5.28 8.84 -5.10
CA GLU A 76 3.95 9.38 -5.42
C GLU A 76 2.90 9.02 -4.35
N ILE A 77 2.92 7.78 -3.84
CA ILE A 77 2.02 7.31 -2.78
C ILE A 77 2.29 8.08 -1.47
N SER A 78 3.56 8.27 -1.13
CA SER A 78 3.96 9.03 0.06
C SER A 78 3.58 10.51 -0.05
N ASP A 79 3.75 11.12 -1.22
CA ASP A 79 3.37 12.52 -1.49
C ASP A 79 1.84 12.72 -1.40
N MET A 80 1.05 11.66 -1.60
CA MET A 80 -0.40 11.66 -1.37
C MET A 80 -0.81 11.49 0.10
N GLY A 81 0.15 11.32 1.02
CA GLY A 81 -0.08 11.23 2.46
C GLY A 81 -0.29 9.80 2.98
N PHE A 82 -0.09 8.77 2.15
CA PHE A 82 -0.12 7.39 2.60
C PHE A 82 1.23 6.97 3.19
N GLU A 83 1.20 6.01 4.10
CA GLU A 83 2.40 5.28 4.53
C GLU A 83 2.65 4.12 3.57
N VAL A 84 3.90 3.83 3.25
CA VAL A 84 4.26 2.75 2.32
C VAL A 84 4.99 1.64 3.05
N ALA A 85 4.47 0.40 2.93
CA ALA A 85 5.13 -0.82 3.37
C ALA A 85 5.75 -1.51 2.15
N ASP A 86 7.06 -1.39 1.98
CA ASP A 86 7.79 -2.00 0.87
C ASP A 86 8.11 -3.48 1.16
N CYS A 87 7.60 -4.38 0.33
CA CYS A 87 7.81 -5.83 0.39
C CYS A 87 8.65 -6.36 -0.78
N GLY A 88 9.08 -5.47 -1.69
CA GLY A 88 9.78 -5.85 -2.92
C GLY A 88 11.29 -5.88 -2.78
N THR A 89 11.96 -6.27 -3.87
CA THR A 89 13.41 -6.16 -3.97
C THR A 89 13.84 -4.75 -4.36
N ASP A 90 15.05 -4.37 -3.95
CA ASP A 90 15.73 -3.12 -4.34
C ASP A 90 16.86 -3.35 -5.35
N THR A 91 17.09 -4.61 -5.72
CA THR A 91 18.13 -5.02 -6.67
C THR A 91 17.54 -5.55 -7.96
N THR A 92 18.35 -5.57 -9.01
CA THR A 92 18.01 -6.17 -10.30
C THR A 92 18.34 -7.66 -10.38
N ASP A 93 18.76 -8.25 -9.26
CA ASP A 93 18.99 -9.70 -9.18
C ASP A 93 17.67 -10.47 -9.24
N PRO A 94 17.62 -11.60 -9.91
CA PRO A 94 16.42 -12.42 -10.00
C PRO A 94 15.88 -12.80 -8.61
N VAL A 95 14.60 -12.57 -8.39
CA VAL A 95 13.86 -12.94 -7.18
C VAL A 95 12.56 -13.66 -7.54
N ASP A 96 12.05 -14.45 -6.62
CA ASP A 96 10.80 -15.17 -6.80
C ASP A 96 9.60 -14.24 -6.61
N TYR A 97 9.01 -13.80 -7.72
CA TYR A 97 7.85 -12.91 -7.72
C TYR A 97 6.64 -13.42 -6.91
N PRO A 98 6.36 -14.75 -6.82
CA PRO A 98 5.23 -15.24 -6.03
C PRO A 98 5.36 -14.91 -4.54
N ASP A 99 6.56 -14.95 -3.99
CA ASP A 99 6.83 -14.66 -2.58
C ASP A 99 6.56 -13.19 -2.27
N ILE A 100 6.93 -12.31 -3.18
CA ILE A 100 6.67 -10.87 -3.06
C ILE A 100 5.16 -10.59 -3.15
N ALA A 101 4.48 -11.18 -4.13
CA ALA A 101 3.04 -11.04 -4.28
C ALA A 101 2.29 -11.58 -3.04
N PHE A 102 2.74 -12.71 -2.49
CA PHE A 102 2.21 -13.28 -1.25
C PHE A 102 2.42 -12.37 -0.05
N ALA A 103 3.61 -11.76 0.09
CA ALA A 103 3.91 -10.83 1.18
C ALA A 103 2.99 -9.61 1.16
N VAL A 104 2.83 -8.97 0.00
CA VAL A 104 1.92 -7.82 -0.19
C VAL A 104 0.48 -8.21 0.15
N ALA A 105 -0.02 -9.32 -0.42
CA ALA A 105 -1.38 -9.76 -0.20
C ALA A 105 -1.64 -10.14 1.26
N THR A 106 -0.65 -10.72 1.93
CA THR A 106 -0.73 -11.07 3.36
C THR A 106 -0.90 -9.83 4.24
N LEU A 107 -0.18 -8.73 3.97
CA LEU A 107 -0.34 -7.48 4.72
C LEU A 107 -1.77 -6.92 4.56
N VAL A 108 -2.34 -7.02 3.36
CA VAL A 108 -3.73 -6.59 3.11
C VAL A 108 -4.72 -7.50 3.82
N ALA A 109 -4.58 -8.83 3.70
CA ALA A 109 -5.46 -9.81 4.34
C ALA A 109 -5.45 -9.71 5.88
N GLN A 110 -4.30 -9.37 6.47
CA GLN A 110 -4.15 -9.15 7.90
C GLN A 110 -4.65 -7.76 8.37
N GLY A 111 -5.13 -6.91 7.49
CA GLY A 111 -5.53 -5.55 7.81
C GLY A 111 -4.38 -4.61 8.19
N LYS A 112 -3.13 -5.03 7.96
CA LYS A 112 -1.92 -4.21 8.19
C LYS A 112 -1.68 -3.20 7.09
N ALA A 113 -2.20 -3.47 5.90
CA ALA A 113 -2.24 -2.52 4.80
C ALA A 113 -3.67 -2.37 4.28
N TRP A 114 -4.04 -1.14 3.95
CA TRP A 114 -5.35 -0.83 3.36
C TRP A 114 -5.47 -1.34 1.92
N ARG A 115 -4.38 -1.25 1.16
CA ARG A 115 -4.29 -1.72 -0.24
C ARG A 115 -2.91 -2.30 -0.51
N GLY A 116 -2.83 -3.12 -1.57
CA GLY A 116 -1.57 -3.68 -2.06
C GLY A 116 -1.35 -3.34 -3.53
N VAL A 117 -0.12 -3.05 -3.89
CA VAL A 117 0.35 -2.84 -5.27
C VAL A 117 1.44 -3.87 -5.55
N VAL A 118 1.25 -4.68 -6.57
CA VAL A 118 2.27 -5.64 -7.04
C VAL A 118 2.66 -5.28 -8.46
N ILE A 119 3.96 -5.15 -8.69
CA ILE A 119 4.55 -4.82 -9.98
C ILE A 119 5.28 -6.06 -10.49
N ASP A 120 4.98 -6.45 -11.72
CA ASP A 120 5.54 -7.64 -12.35
C ASP A 120 5.51 -7.44 -13.88
N GLY A 121 6.46 -8.04 -14.58
CA GLY A 121 6.60 -7.88 -16.02
C GLY A 121 5.37 -8.30 -16.83
N ALA A 122 4.73 -9.43 -16.47
CA ALA A 122 3.51 -9.93 -17.10
C ALA A 122 2.27 -9.79 -16.22
N GLY A 123 2.44 -9.77 -14.90
CA GLY A 123 1.38 -9.61 -13.90
C GLY A 123 0.52 -10.85 -13.65
N ILE A 124 0.57 -11.86 -14.50
CA ILE A 124 -0.32 -13.03 -14.44
C ILE A 124 -0.02 -13.88 -13.20
N GLY A 125 1.25 -14.26 -13.03
CA GLY A 125 1.68 -15.13 -11.93
C GLY A 125 1.54 -14.45 -10.58
N SER A 126 1.92 -13.19 -10.48
CA SER A 126 1.79 -12.39 -9.26
C SER A 126 0.32 -12.19 -8.87
N CYS A 127 -0.57 -11.95 -9.84
CA CYS A 127 -2.00 -11.89 -9.59
C CYS A 127 -2.55 -13.21 -9.04
N MET A 128 -2.15 -14.34 -9.64
CA MET A 128 -2.54 -15.66 -9.16
C MET A 128 -2.04 -15.94 -7.74
N ALA A 129 -0.79 -15.61 -7.44
CA ALA A 129 -0.19 -15.78 -6.13
C ALA A 129 -0.89 -14.93 -5.06
N ALA A 130 -1.12 -13.66 -5.32
CA ALA A 130 -1.82 -12.76 -4.42
C ALA A 130 -3.24 -13.24 -4.09
N ASN A 131 -3.98 -13.75 -5.08
CA ASN A 131 -5.35 -14.24 -4.90
C ASN A 131 -5.43 -15.63 -4.23
N LYS A 132 -4.30 -16.25 -3.86
CA LYS A 132 -4.27 -17.46 -3.04
C LYS A 132 -4.25 -17.18 -1.54
N VAL A 133 -3.97 -15.94 -1.15
CA VAL A 133 -4.03 -15.53 0.25
C VAL A 133 -5.51 -15.44 0.65
N PRO A 134 -5.94 -16.15 1.72
CA PRO A 134 -7.33 -16.18 2.17
C PRO A 134 -7.77 -14.85 2.81
#